data_6a3dd806e5b05f48d68f23c7597547b1
#
_entry.id   6a3dd806e5b05f48d68f23c7597547b1
#
_cell.length_a   1.000
_cell.length_b   1.000
_cell.length_c   1.000
_cell.angle_alpha   90.00
_cell.angle_beta   90.00
_cell.angle_gamma   90.00
#
_symmetry.space_group_name_H-M   'P 1'
#
loop_
_entity.id
_entity.type
_entity.pdbx_description
1 polymer ?
#
loop_
_entity_poly.entity_id
_entity_poly.type
_entity_poly.pdbx_seq_one_letter_code
_entity_poly.pdbx_strand_id
1 'polypeptide(L)'
;MKNDYVKRINEARVYDVAKKTPLEFQTHLSSRFHNQIFLKREDLQPVFSFKLRGAYNKMAGLSKPQLDKGVITASAGNHAQGVALSAQKLGCRAVIVMPTTTPLIKIDAVKHRGAEVVLWGDSYSDAYQHALEIEKKEGLTFVHPY
;
A
#
# COMPACT_ATOMS: atom_id res chain seq x y z
N MET A 1 -10.08 -4.48 27.41
CA MET A 1 -9.88 -5.67 26.55
C MET A 1 -8.45 -5.65 26.06
N LYS A 2 -7.61 -6.63 26.44
CA LYS A 2 -6.28 -6.78 25.85
C LYS A 2 -6.47 -7.08 24.35
N ASN A 3 -5.92 -6.23 23.48
CA ASN A 3 -5.90 -6.49 22.06
C ASN A 3 -5.11 -7.78 21.83
N ASP A 4 -5.77 -8.85 21.44
CA ASP A 4 -5.11 -10.10 21.09
C ASP A 4 -4.47 -9.95 19.69
N TYR A 5 -3.28 -9.36 19.64
CA TYR A 5 -2.55 -9.16 18.40
C TYR A 5 -2.18 -10.48 17.72
N VAL A 6 -1.88 -11.53 18.48
CA VAL A 6 -1.53 -12.84 17.92
C VAL A 6 -2.71 -13.42 17.14
N LYS A 7 -3.91 -13.38 17.72
CA LYS A 7 -5.13 -13.80 17.03
C LYS A 7 -5.36 -12.99 15.75
N ARG A 8 -5.30 -11.65 15.84
CA ARG A 8 -5.50 -10.76 14.69
C ARG A 8 -4.47 -10.97 13.58
N ILE A 9 -3.21 -11.27 13.93
CA ILE A 9 -2.15 -11.59 12.95
C ILE A 9 -2.45 -12.91 12.26
N ASN A 10 -2.86 -13.93 13.00
CA ASN A 10 -3.17 -15.24 12.44
C ASN A 10 -4.42 -15.23 11.53
N GLU A 11 -5.38 -14.38 11.83
CA GLU A 11 -6.62 -14.21 11.04
C GLU A 11 -6.44 -13.25 9.84
N ALA A 12 -5.32 -12.51 9.78
CA ALA A 12 -5.08 -11.53 8.72
C ALA A 12 -4.87 -12.22 7.36
N ARG A 13 -5.65 -11.78 6.36
CA ARG A 13 -5.70 -12.38 5.01
C ARG A 13 -4.61 -11.85 4.07
N VAL A 14 -3.46 -11.41 4.60
CA VAL A 14 -2.41 -10.74 3.80
C VAL A 14 -1.86 -11.61 2.66
N TYR A 15 -1.92 -12.93 2.82
CA TYR A 15 -1.45 -13.87 1.81
C TYR A 15 -2.39 -14.08 0.62
N ASP A 16 -3.55 -13.42 0.60
CA ASP A 16 -4.37 -13.33 -0.60
C ASP A 16 -3.65 -12.56 -1.73
N VAL A 17 -2.71 -11.66 -1.36
CA VAL A 17 -1.93 -10.83 -2.29
C VAL A 17 -0.42 -10.92 -2.07
N ALA A 18 0.04 -11.18 -0.85
CA ALA A 18 1.46 -11.23 -0.52
C ALA A 18 2.05 -12.63 -0.75
N LYS A 19 3.30 -12.66 -1.21
CA LYS A 19 4.10 -13.88 -1.22
C LYS A 19 4.79 -14.07 0.13
N LYS A 20 5.01 -15.32 0.54
CA LYS A 20 5.90 -15.65 1.65
C LYS A 20 7.34 -15.53 1.14
N THR A 21 7.93 -14.38 1.35
CA THR A 21 9.29 -14.08 0.89
C THR A 21 10.34 -14.74 1.78
N PRO A 22 11.53 -15.08 1.24
CA PRO A 22 12.60 -15.67 2.02
C PRO A 22 13.21 -14.69 3.03
N LEU A 23 13.85 -15.26 4.06
CA LEU A 23 14.75 -14.58 4.96
C LEU A 23 16.17 -15.06 4.63
N GLU A 24 16.99 -14.20 4.02
CA GLU A 24 18.29 -14.55 3.48
C GLU A 24 19.42 -14.03 4.35
N PHE A 25 20.36 -14.92 4.75
CA PHE A 25 21.58 -14.52 5.43
C PHE A 25 22.51 -13.77 4.47
N GLN A 26 23.04 -12.63 4.93
CA GLN A 26 23.89 -11.74 4.15
C GLN A 26 25.34 -11.87 4.56
N THR A 27 26.09 -12.76 3.95
CA THR A 27 27.48 -13.10 4.29
C THR A 27 28.38 -11.85 4.29
N HIS A 28 28.35 -11.07 3.21
CA HIS A 28 29.20 -9.88 3.08
C HIS A 28 28.89 -8.79 4.12
N LEU A 29 27.61 -8.50 4.34
CA LEU A 29 27.20 -7.52 5.35
C LEU A 29 27.52 -8.03 6.76
N SER A 30 27.28 -9.30 7.03
CA SER A 30 27.56 -9.93 8.32
C SER A 30 29.06 -9.88 8.66
N SER A 31 29.92 -10.19 7.70
CA SER A 31 31.37 -10.08 7.87
C SER A 31 31.82 -8.64 8.08
N ARG A 32 31.32 -7.71 7.26
CA ARG A 32 31.68 -6.27 7.33
C ARG A 32 31.30 -5.63 8.66
N PHE A 33 30.16 -6.00 9.23
CA PHE A 33 29.63 -5.41 10.47
C PHE A 33 29.83 -6.29 11.70
N HIS A 34 30.55 -7.41 11.58
CA HIS A 34 30.79 -8.37 12.66
C HIS A 34 29.49 -8.78 13.38
N ASN A 35 28.42 -9.04 12.61
CA ASN A 35 27.11 -9.38 13.14
C ASN A 35 26.41 -10.42 12.23
N GLN A 36 25.30 -10.97 12.67
CA GLN A 36 24.44 -11.82 11.84
C GLN A 36 23.33 -10.98 11.21
N ILE A 37 23.46 -10.71 9.91
CA ILE A 37 22.51 -9.88 9.17
C ILE A 37 21.68 -10.75 8.24
N PHE A 38 20.36 -10.63 8.37
CA PHE A 38 19.38 -11.29 7.51
C PHE A 38 18.51 -10.25 6.82
N LEU A 39 18.21 -10.46 5.54
CA LEU A 39 17.26 -9.65 4.78
C LEU A 39 15.96 -10.41 4.58
N LYS A 40 14.85 -9.82 5.04
CA LYS A 40 13.51 -10.24 4.65
C LYS A 40 13.20 -9.64 3.28
N ARG A 41 13.20 -10.49 2.24
CA ARG A 41 13.18 -10.09 0.82
C ARG A 41 11.81 -9.58 0.35
N GLU A 42 11.33 -8.51 0.95
CA GLU A 42 10.05 -7.89 0.56
C GLU A 42 10.12 -7.14 -0.80
N ASP A 43 11.31 -6.93 -1.33
CA ASP A 43 11.55 -6.51 -2.72
C ASP A 43 11.05 -7.53 -3.76
N LEU A 44 10.87 -8.80 -3.37
CA LEU A 44 10.33 -9.87 -4.21
C LEU A 44 8.79 -9.92 -4.23
N GLN A 45 8.12 -9.01 -3.54
CA GLN A 45 6.67 -8.87 -3.61
C GLN A 45 6.19 -8.35 -4.97
N PRO A 46 4.93 -8.59 -5.38
CA PRO A 46 4.38 -8.11 -6.67
C PRO A 46 4.45 -6.60 -6.89
N VAL A 47 4.63 -5.82 -5.81
CA VAL A 47 4.78 -4.36 -5.82
C VAL A 47 6.16 -3.92 -5.31
N PHE A 48 7.13 -4.85 -5.27
CA PHE A 48 8.52 -4.62 -4.87
C PHE A 48 8.69 -4.01 -3.47
N SER A 49 7.73 -4.22 -2.58
CA SER A 49 7.77 -3.72 -1.19
C SER A 49 6.76 -4.42 -0.28
N PHE A 50 6.95 -4.28 1.03
CA PHE A 50 6.04 -4.80 2.06
C PHE A 50 4.71 -4.03 2.17
N LYS A 51 4.58 -2.86 1.55
CA LYS A 51 3.41 -1.97 1.71
C LYS A 51 2.08 -2.60 1.31
N LEU A 52 2.08 -3.58 0.40
CA LEU A 52 0.86 -4.32 0.05
C LEU A 52 0.24 -5.04 1.26
N ARG A 53 1.05 -5.47 2.25
CA ARG A 53 0.54 -6.19 3.43
C ARG A 53 -0.38 -5.31 4.27
N GLY A 54 0.08 -4.10 4.62
CA GLY A 54 -0.71 -3.15 5.40
C GLY A 54 -1.92 -2.62 4.62
N ALA A 55 -1.72 -2.27 3.34
CA ALA A 55 -2.80 -1.80 2.48
C ALA A 55 -3.91 -2.86 2.35
N TYR A 56 -3.55 -4.10 2.02
CA TYR A 56 -4.52 -5.17 1.88
C TYR A 56 -5.22 -5.51 3.20
N ASN A 57 -4.47 -5.62 4.30
CA ASN A 57 -5.03 -5.92 5.61
C ASN A 57 -6.07 -4.88 6.05
N LYS A 58 -5.80 -3.59 5.80
CA LYS A 58 -6.76 -2.51 6.03
C LYS A 58 -7.99 -2.65 5.15
N MET A 59 -7.79 -2.83 3.85
CA MET A 59 -8.87 -2.83 2.86
C MET A 59 -9.73 -4.08 2.93
N ALA A 60 -9.16 -5.25 3.20
CA ALA A 60 -9.89 -6.50 3.39
C ALA A 60 -10.80 -6.50 4.64
N GLY A 61 -10.55 -5.59 5.58
CA GLY A 61 -11.38 -5.38 6.76
C GLY A 61 -12.48 -4.32 6.58
N LEU A 62 -12.59 -3.69 5.41
CA LEU A 62 -13.65 -2.74 5.12
C LEU A 62 -14.98 -3.44 4.87
N SER A 63 -16.07 -2.78 5.24
CA SER A 63 -17.42 -3.26 4.95
C SER A 63 -17.72 -3.18 3.44
N LYS A 64 -18.67 -3.99 2.99
CA LYS A 64 -19.08 -3.96 1.58
C LYS A 64 -19.51 -2.56 1.11
N PRO A 65 -20.32 -1.78 1.86
CA PRO A 65 -20.66 -0.41 1.46
C PRO A 65 -19.46 0.53 1.33
N GLN A 66 -18.39 0.32 2.13
CA GLN A 66 -17.14 1.09 2.01
C GLN A 66 -16.36 0.69 0.75
N LEU A 67 -16.27 -0.61 0.45
CA LEU A 67 -15.63 -1.08 -0.78
C LEU A 67 -16.39 -0.65 -2.03
N ASP A 68 -17.73 -0.67 -1.99
CA ASP A 68 -18.57 -0.25 -3.13
C ASP A 68 -18.41 1.25 -3.45
N LYS A 69 -18.19 2.09 -2.45
CA LYS A 69 -17.82 3.50 -2.65
C LYS A 69 -16.40 3.66 -3.18
N GLY A 70 -15.48 2.82 -2.73
CA GLY A 70 -14.09 2.85 -3.09
C GLY A 70 -13.19 3.46 -2.01
N VAL A 71 -11.90 3.46 -2.32
CA VAL A 71 -10.84 3.93 -1.41
C VAL A 71 -10.03 5.05 -2.03
N ILE A 72 -9.37 5.84 -1.19
CA ILE A 72 -8.46 6.90 -1.61
C ILE A 72 -7.19 6.90 -0.77
N THR A 73 -6.08 7.31 -1.37
CA THR A 73 -4.83 7.61 -0.66
C THR A 73 -4.03 8.69 -1.35
N ALA A 74 -3.14 9.36 -0.60
CA ALA A 74 -2.10 10.21 -1.16
C ALA A 74 -0.76 9.48 -1.06
N SER A 75 -0.14 9.16 -2.19
CA SER A 75 1.19 8.52 -2.22
C SER A 75 1.74 8.44 -3.64
N ALA A 76 3.00 8.83 -3.83
CA ALA A 76 3.74 8.67 -5.09
C ALA A 76 4.68 7.44 -5.10
N GLY A 77 4.51 6.50 -4.17
CA GLY A 77 5.47 5.41 -3.99
C GLY A 77 4.85 4.04 -3.74
N ASN A 78 5.52 3.27 -2.88
CA ASN A 78 5.18 1.88 -2.61
C ASN A 78 3.77 1.69 -2.02
N HIS A 79 3.29 2.66 -1.23
CA HIS A 79 1.94 2.59 -0.67
C HIS A 79 0.88 2.71 -1.76
N ALA A 80 1.05 3.63 -2.73
CA ALA A 80 0.17 3.76 -3.89
C ALA A 80 0.02 2.43 -4.64
N GLN A 81 1.11 1.75 -4.93
CA GLN A 81 1.10 0.44 -5.59
C GLN A 81 0.43 -0.64 -4.73
N GLY A 82 0.66 -0.60 -3.40
CA GLY A 82 0.01 -1.53 -2.46
C GLY A 82 -1.50 -1.37 -2.43
N VAL A 83 -2.00 -0.11 -2.41
CA VAL A 83 -3.44 0.19 -2.46
C VAL A 83 -4.04 -0.20 -3.81
N ALA A 84 -3.37 0.14 -4.91
CA ALA A 84 -3.85 -0.22 -6.25
C ALA A 84 -3.98 -1.74 -6.45
N LEU A 85 -2.95 -2.52 -6.04
CA LEU A 85 -3.01 -3.98 -6.08
C LEU A 85 -4.13 -4.54 -5.19
N SER A 86 -4.31 -3.97 -4.00
CA SER A 86 -5.36 -4.38 -3.07
C SER A 86 -6.74 -4.12 -3.64
N ALA A 87 -6.95 -2.96 -4.25
CA ALA A 87 -8.20 -2.59 -4.90
C ALA A 87 -8.52 -3.52 -6.08
N GLN A 88 -7.53 -3.81 -6.93
CA GLN A 88 -7.65 -4.77 -8.02
C GLN A 88 -8.09 -6.15 -7.51
N LYS A 89 -7.49 -6.63 -6.43
CA LYS A 89 -7.83 -7.93 -5.83
C LYS A 89 -9.23 -7.97 -5.22
N LEU A 90 -9.66 -6.87 -4.60
CA LEU A 90 -10.97 -6.75 -3.94
C LEU A 90 -12.09 -6.32 -4.88
N GLY A 91 -11.76 -5.95 -6.12
CA GLY A 91 -12.73 -5.48 -7.11
C GLY A 91 -13.38 -4.14 -6.73
N CYS A 92 -12.63 -3.25 -6.07
CA CYS A 92 -13.13 -1.93 -5.68
C CYS A 92 -12.38 -0.79 -6.40
N ARG A 93 -13.04 0.36 -6.50
CA ARG A 93 -12.45 1.59 -7.02
C ARG A 93 -11.33 2.09 -6.09
N ALA A 94 -10.22 2.55 -6.66
CA ALA A 94 -9.17 3.22 -5.91
C ALA A 94 -8.76 4.52 -6.60
N VAL A 95 -8.68 5.61 -5.83
CA VAL A 95 -8.18 6.91 -6.25
C VAL A 95 -6.84 7.16 -5.55
N ILE A 96 -5.82 7.45 -6.34
CA ILE A 96 -4.46 7.71 -5.84
C ILE A 96 -4.08 9.14 -6.21
N VAL A 97 -3.95 10.01 -5.21
CA VAL A 97 -3.50 11.39 -5.42
C VAL A 97 -1.98 11.45 -5.30
N MET A 98 -1.35 12.00 -6.31
CA MET A 98 0.11 12.12 -6.40
C MET A 98 0.51 13.56 -6.72
N PRO A 99 1.68 14.05 -6.25
CA PRO A 99 2.24 15.29 -6.72
C PRO A 99 2.45 15.30 -8.25
N THR A 100 2.31 16.46 -8.88
CA THR A 100 2.57 16.65 -10.33
C THR A 100 4.01 16.30 -10.71
N THR A 101 4.94 16.38 -9.76
CA THR A 101 6.36 16.05 -9.90
C THR A 101 6.64 14.55 -9.90
N THR A 102 5.60 13.69 -9.77
CA THR A 102 5.77 12.22 -9.71
C THR A 102 6.27 11.68 -11.05
N PRO A 103 7.36 10.87 -11.09
CA PRO A 103 7.84 10.25 -12.31
C PRO A 103 6.81 9.36 -13.00
N LEU A 104 6.73 9.42 -14.32
CA LEU A 104 5.76 8.66 -15.15
C LEU A 104 5.76 7.16 -14.84
N ILE A 105 6.93 6.55 -14.64
CA ILE A 105 7.04 5.13 -14.31
C ILE A 105 6.24 4.74 -13.07
N LYS A 106 6.14 5.63 -12.08
CA LYS A 106 5.35 5.39 -10.86
C LYS A 106 3.85 5.58 -11.09
N ILE A 107 3.50 6.56 -11.91
CA ILE A 107 2.12 6.81 -12.33
C ILE A 107 1.58 5.61 -13.11
N ASP A 108 2.35 5.15 -14.08
CA ASP A 108 1.97 4.03 -14.95
C ASP A 108 1.85 2.73 -14.15
N ALA A 109 2.77 2.48 -13.21
CA ALA A 109 2.71 1.30 -12.35
C ALA A 109 1.40 1.20 -11.54
N VAL A 110 0.81 2.32 -11.18
CA VAL A 110 -0.48 2.40 -10.47
C VAL A 110 -1.65 2.26 -11.43
N LYS A 111 -1.62 2.98 -12.57
CA LYS A 111 -2.64 2.92 -13.62
C LYS A 111 -2.81 1.52 -14.21
N HIS A 112 -1.70 0.79 -14.43
CA HIS A 112 -1.74 -0.59 -14.93
C HIS A 112 -2.46 -1.57 -13.99
N ARG A 113 -2.66 -1.20 -12.73
CA ARG A 113 -3.44 -1.96 -11.75
C ARG A 113 -4.92 -1.53 -11.68
N GLY A 114 -5.33 -0.63 -12.58
CA GLY A 114 -6.71 -0.15 -12.68
C GLY A 114 -7.09 0.95 -11.69
N ALA A 115 -6.13 1.52 -10.95
CA ALA A 115 -6.42 2.64 -10.07
C ALA A 115 -6.46 3.97 -10.84
N GLU A 116 -7.34 4.88 -10.41
CA GLU A 116 -7.41 6.25 -10.90
C GLU A 116 -6.29 7.08 -10.29
N VAL A 117 -5.57 7.85 -11.10
CA VAL A 117 -4.51 8.74 -10.64
C VAL A 117 -4.95 10.19 -10.83
N VAL A 118 -4.89 10.95 -9.73
CA VAL A 118 -5.11 12.40 -9.71
C VAL A 118 -3.75 13.04 -9.41
N LEU A 119 -3.28 13.90 -10.31
CA LEU A 119 -2.05 14.68 -10.12
C LEU A 119 -2.43 16.05 -9.56
N TRP A 120 -1.88 16.39 -8.37
CA TRP A 120 -2.21 17.62 -7.70
C TRP A 120 -1.07 18.15 -6.82
N GLY A 121 -0.80 19.46 -6.96
CA GLY A 121 0.24 20.14 -6.21
C GLY A 121 1.64 19.65 -6.51
N ASP A 122 2.62 20.24 -5.88
CA ASP A 122 4.04 19.92 -6.10
C ASP A 122 4.65 19.10 -4.96
N SER A 123 3.94 19.01 -3.83
CA SER A 123 4.37 18.32 -2.63
C SER A 123 3.41 17.19 -2.21
N TYR A 124 3.91 16.30 -1.34
CA TYR A 124 3.07 15.30 -0.67
C TYR A 124 1.93 15.96 0.13
N SER A 125 2.21 17.07 0.80
CA SER A 125 1.22 17.78 1.61
C SER A 125 0.06 18.29 0.77
N ASP A 126 0.33 18.84 -0.42
CA ASP A 126 -0.70 19.33 -1.34
C ASP A 126 -1.57 18.17 -1.84
N ALA A 127 -0.93 17.09 -2.28
CA ALA A 127 -1.62 15.87 -2.72
C ALA A 127 -2.47 15.26 -1.59
N TYR A 128 -1.97 15.29 -0.35
CA TYR A 128 -2.69 14.77 0.82
C TYR A 128 -3.93 15.61 1.13
N GLN A 129 -3.82 16.94 1.16
CA GLN A 129 -4.95 17.82 1.42
C GLN A 129 -6.04 17.66 0.35
N HIS A 130 -5.63 17.60 -0.92
CA HIS A 130 -6.58 17.37 -1.99
C HIS A 130 -7.24 15.98 -1.94
N ALA A 131 -6.51 14.96 -1.49
CA ALA A 131 -7.10 13.64 -1.24
C ALA A 131 -8.18 13.67 -0.16
N LEU A 132 -8.00 14.46 0.91
CA LEU A 132 -9.02 14.64 1.95
C LEU A 132 -10.27 15.38 1.42
N GLU A 133 -10.11 16.32 0.50
CA GLU A 133 -11.24 17.00 -0.15
C GLU A 133 -12.06 16.02 -0.99
N ILE A 134 -11.39 15.18 -1.80
CA ILE A 134 -12.04 14.14 -2.61
C ILE A 134 -12.72 13.10 -1.71
N GLU A 135 -12.03 12.62 -0.66
CA GLU A 135 -12.59 11.70 0.33
C GLU A 135 -13.93 12.19 0.85
N LYS A 136 -13.97 13.45 1.31
CA LYS A 136 -15.19 14.08 1.88
C LYS A 136 -16.28 14.24 0.82
N LYS A 137 -15.91 14.67 -0.38
CA LYS A 137 -16.85 14.93 -1.47
C LYS A 137 -17.50 13.65 -2.00
N GLU A 138 -16.73 12.58 -2.15
CA GLU A 138 -17.17 11.33 -2.77
C GLU A 138 -17.48 10.23 -1.76
N GLY A 139 -17.21 10.44 -0.48
CA GLY A 139 -17.45 9.48 0.60
C GLY A 139 -16.57 8.24 0.50
N LEU A 140 -15.37 8.40 -0.08
CA LEU A 140 -14.37 7.33 -0.18
C LEU A 140 -13.78 6.99 1.20
N THR A 141 -13.16 5.80 1.32
CA THR A 141 -12.45 5.45 2.55
C THR A 141 -10.95 5.71 2.41
N PHE A 142 -10.40 6.54 3.29
CA PHE A 142 -8.97 6.83 3.25
C PHE A 142 -8.13 5.65 3.74
N VAL A 143 -7.13 5.24 2.96
CA VAL A 143 -6.16 4.20 3.30
C VAL A 143 -4.80 4.87 3.59
N HIS A 144 -4.51 5.06 4.88
CA HIS A 144 -3.31 5.74 5.36
C HIS A 144 -2.04 4.93 5.07
N PRO A 145 -0.91 5.59 4.74
CA PRO A 145 0.38 4.93 4.53
C PRO A 145 1.08 4.47 5.82
N TYR A 146 0.54 4.87 6.99
CA TYR A 146 1.11 4.61 8.32
C TYR A 146 0.19 3.76 9.19
#